data_de6e5a4e28c0b8828ccd8ad164538422
#
_entry.id   de6e5a4e28c0b8828ccd8ad164538422
#
_cell.length_a   1.000
_cell.length_b   1.000
_cell.length_c   1.000
_cell.angle_alpha   90.00
_cell.angle_beta   90.00
_cell.angle_gamma   90.00
#
_symmetry.space_group_name_H-M   'P 1'
#
loop_
_entity.id
_entity.type
_entity.pdbx_description
1 polymer ?
#
loop_
_entity_poly.entity_id
_entity_poly.type
_entity_poly.pdbx_seq_one_letter_code
_entity_poly.pdbx_strand_id
1 'polypeptide(L)'
;MSSLTIILIAAISASLTFLIIFLLKSVLFPKKRSRIEKNLKSGKYGAAIKDAKSILSKNPRDSEARYLLGKAYLADKKIDLAFIEFKTLNKTAVFNNPATEIEFRTIIADLYLKFQQPDEALKEFMLLNKKEPKNPKPYFQAGQIYENKNKSEQAIAYFQKAIEVDSRFAEAYASLGLLLFKANQIPEAEKAIATALKLAPDNSETLYYHGRILKSKKNYAQALSALEKAARKQEIRSKCFFERGCCYLETNSLEKAEFEFTRAIKSSKQQSAPEVLYSRYLLADCYEKQRDIDQAIEQWEAISAVNPKFRNTAQKLAEYSDLRTNDHMKEYLTLIKEDFFKMCRDITEQHFDYPVQALKETKMGCTILAVEKGSEQWLNTRKKPQLLIFSRDGHTITESFLRSVHEEMKKQAVVTSHIITSGNFSPDA
;
A
#
# COMPACT_ATOMS: atom_id res chain seq x y z
N MET A 1 -82.93 23.95 31.71
CA MET A 1 -81.47 24.07 31.94
C MET A 1 -80.97 25.34 31.23
N SER A 2 -80.27 26.20 31.92
CA SER A 2 -79.75 27.42 31.29
C SER A 2 -78.63 27.05 30.24
N SER A 3 -78.55 27.86 29.20
CA SER A 3 -77.49 27.68 28.16
C SER A 3 -76.07 27.58 28.78
N LEU A 4 -75.85 28.24 29.91
CA LEU A 4 -74.63 28.24 30.69
C LEU A 4 -74.29 26.85 31.28
N THR A 5 -75.29 26.10 31.76
CA THR A 5 -75.10 24.76 32.31
C THR A 5 -74.81 23.72 31.25
N ILE A 6 -75.35 23.87 30.03
CA ILE A 6 -75.01 23.01 28.88
C ILE A 6 -73.58 23.22 28.42
N ILE A 7 -73.08 24.48 28.34
CA ILE A 7 -71.74 24.81 28.00
C ILE A 7 -70.73 24.26 29.03
N LEU A 8 -71.05 24.37 30.33
CA LEU A 8 -70.23 23.86 31.42
C LEU A 8 -70.09 22.34 31.38
N ILE A 9 -71.21 21.61 31.15
CA ILE A 9 -71.18 20.15 31.02
C ILE A 9 -70.36 19.70 29.78
N ALA A 10 -70.52 20.41 28.66
CA ALA A 10 -69.74 20.12 27.45
C ALA A 10 -68.22 20.35 27.66
N ALA A 11 -67.80 21.44 28.34
CA ALA A 11 -66.43 21.71 28.67
C ALA A 11 -65.80 20.66 29.62
N ILE A 12 -66.56 20.22 30.65
CA ILE A 12 -66.14 19.18 31.60
C ILE A 12 -66.03 17.82 30.89
N SER A 13 -66.96 17.46 30.01
CA SER A 13 -66.88 16.21 29.24
C SER A 13 -65.73 16.21 28.28
N ALA A 14 -65.43 17.33 27.60
CA ALA A 14 -64.31 17.47 26.71
C ALA A 14 -62.95 17.37 27.46
N SER A 15 -62.85 17.99 28.67
CA SER A 15 -61.66 17.88 29.51
C SER A 15 -61.47 16.47 30.07
N LEU A 16 -62.52 15.78 30.45
CA LEU A 16 -62.50 14.40 30.93
C LEU A 16 -62.08 13.43 29.83
N THR A 17 -62.62 13.59 28.60
CA THR A 17 -62.24 12.78 27.44
C THR A 17 -60.77 13.03 27.06
N PHE A 18 -60.28 14.27 27.10
CA PHE A 18 -58.88 14.60 26.88
C PHE A 18 -58.00 13.96 27.95
N LEU A 19 -58.39 14.01 29.23
CA LEU A 19 -57.64 13.39 30.33
C LEU A 19 -57.56 11.86 30.15
N ILE A 20 -58.72 11.22 29.82
CA ILE A 20 -58.75 9.77 29.55
C ILE A 20 -57.83 9.39 28.36
N ILE A 21 -57.92 10.13 27.27
CA ILE A 21 -57.05 9.89 26.12
C ILE A 21 -55.56 10.09 26.48
N PHE A 22 -55.25 11.11 27.30
CA PHE A 22 -53.91 11.38 27.80
C PHE A 22 -53.41 10.23 28.70
N LEU A 23 -54.21 9.77 29.64
CA LEU A 23 -53.87 8.64 30.53
C LEU A 23 -53.73 7.34 29.74
N LEU A 24 -54.61 7.05 28.81
CA LEU A 24 -54.50 5.87 27.94
C LEU A 24 -53.24 5.93 27.08
N LYS A 25 -52.89 7.09 26.52
CA LYS A 25 -51.63 7.26 25.81
C LYS A 25 -50.42 7.05 26.73
N SER A 26 -50.40 7.65 27.93
CA SER A 26 -49.27 7.54 28.87
C SER A 26 -49.03 6.13 29.38
N VAL A 27 -50.07 5.29 29.48
CA VAL A 27 -49.96 3.90 29.93
C VAL A 27 -49.70 2.90 28.79
N LEU A 28 -50.35 3.09 27.64
CA LEU A 28 -50.25 2.13 26.52
C LEU A 28 -48.94 2.29 25.68
N PHE A 29 -48.45 3.52 25.49
CA PHE A 29 -47.28 3.75 24.69
C PHE A 29 -45.99 3.20 25.34
N PRO A 30 -45.71 3.40 26.62
CA PRO A 30 -44.55 2.82 27.29
C PRO A 30 -44.54 1.29 27.22
N LYS A 31 -45.71 0.64 27.43
CA LYS A 31 -45.81 -0.83 27.31
C LYS A 31 -45.46 -1.34 25.89
N LYS A 32 -45.86 -0.60 24.84
CA LYS A 32 -45.54 -0.99 23.47
C LYS A 32 -44.05 -0.83 23.15
N ARG A 33 -43.37 0.23 23.62
CA ARG A 33 -41.95 0.42 23.47
C ARG A 33 -41.13 -0.63 24.20
N SER A 34 -41.47 -0.93 25.45
CA SER A 34 -40.84 -2.01 26.22
C SER A 34 -41.01 -3.37 25.53
N ARG A 35 -42.13 -3.60 24.81
CA ARG A 35 -42.33 -4.82 24.01
C ARG A 35 -41.36 -4.87 22.79
N ILE A 36 -41.11 -3.73 22.13
CA ILE A 36 -40.14 -3.66 21.02
C ILE A 36 -38.75 -4.01 21.53
N GLU A 37 -38.30 -3.43 22.65
CA GLU A 37 -37.00 -3.74 23.26
C GLU A 37 -36.91 -5.21 23.69
N LYS A 38 -37.97 -5.78 24.28
CA LYS A 38 -38.01 -7.20 24.61
C LYS A 38 -37.90 -8.08 23.37
N ASN A 39 -38.62 -7.74 22.29
CA ASN A 39 -38.52 -8.46 21.01
C ASN A 39 -37.12 -8.37 20.38
N LEU A 40 -36.46 -7.20 20.45
CA LEU A 40 -35.07 -7.02 20.03
C LEU A 40 -34.11 -7.92 20.81
N LYS A 41 -34.24 -7.89 22.17
CA LYS A 41 -33.40 -8.73 23.05
C LYS A 41 -33.61 -10.23 22.82
N SER A 42 -34.80 -10.65 22.44
CA SER A 42 -35.17 -12.05 22.18
C SER A 42 -34.96 -12.48 20.71
N GLY A 43 -34.35 -11.66 19.85
CA GLY A 43 -34.11 -11.98 18.45
C GLY A 43 -35.33 -11.97 17.54
N LYS A 44 -36.48 -11.50 18.04
CA LYS A 44 -37.74 -11.43 17.28
C LYS A 44 -37.83 -10.13 16.47
N TYR A 45 -36.88 -9.93 15.54
CA TYR A 45 -36.70 -8.66 14.80
C TYR A 45 -37.92 -8.26 13.97
N GLY A 46 -38.55 -9.21 13.28
CA GLY A 46 -39.78 -8.96 12.51
C GLY A 46 -40.95 -8.43 13.37
N ALA A 47 -41.13 -8.97 14.58
CA ALA A 47 -42.13 -8.49 15.51
C ALA A 47 -41.78 -7.08 16.01
N ALA A 48 -40.52 -6.82 16.33
CA ALA A 48 -40.05 -5.50 16.74
C ALA A 48 -40.27 -4.44 15.63
N ILE A 49 -39.96 -4.76 14.38
CA ILE A 49 -40.21 -3.89 13.20
C ILE A 49 -41.71 -3.59 13.06
N LYS A 50 -42.59 -4.63 13.14
CA LYS A 50 -44.03 -4.46 13.05
C LYS A 50 -44.58 -3.56 14.14
N ASP A 51 -44.14 -3.79 15.38
CA ASP A 51 -44.59 -2.99 16.54
C ASP A 51 -44.11 -1.53 16.42
N ALA A 52 -42.86 -1.28 16.02
CA ALA A 52 -42.32 0.06 15.82
C ALA A 52 -43.05 0.81 14.71
N LYS A 53 -43.31 0.18 13.57
CA LYS A 53 -44.10 0.75 12.46
C LYS A 53 -45.55 1.07 12.91
N SER A 54 -46.16 0.23 13.74
CA SER A 54 -47.49 0.49 14.30
C SER A 54 -47.55 1.73 15.21
N ILE A 55 -46.43 2.06 15.90
CA ILE A 55 -46.35 3.30 16.67
C ILE A 55 -46.16 4.48 15.70
N LEU A 56 -45.26 4.39 14.74
CA LEU A 56 -44.94 5.45 13.79
C LEU A 56 -46.11 5.78 12.84
N SER A 57 -46.98 4.81 12.52
CA SER A 57 -48.18 5.08 11.73
C SER A 57 -49.20 5.99 12.47
N LYS A 58 -49.18 5.96 13.83
CA LYS A 58 -50.02 6.82 14.68
C LYS A 58 -49.34 8.12 15.08
N ASN A 59 -48.03 8.08 15.26
CA ASN A 59 -47.19 9.23 15.59
C ASN A 59 -45.91 9.22 14.78
N PRO A 60 -45.90 9.79 13.56
CA PRO A 60 -44.72 9.81 12.68
C PRO A 60 -43.49 10.54 13.24
N ARG A 61 -43.70 11.39 14.27
CA ARG A 61 -42.60 12.16 14.92
C ARG A 61 -42.07 11.49 16.20
N ASP A 62 -42.47 10.26 16.49
CA ASP A 62 -41.96 9.52 17.65
C ASP A 62 -40.50 9.12 17.44
N SER A 63 -39.58 9.93 17.97
CA SER A 63 -38.13 9.74 17.83
C SER A 63 -37.68 8.43 18.45
N GLU A 64 -38.23 8.00 19.57
CA GLU A 64 -37.85 6.79 20.26
C GLU A 64 -38.31 5.54 19.50
N ALA A 65 -39.55 5.54 18.98
CA ALA A 65 -40.02 4.45 18.13
C ALA A 65 -39.23 4.35 16.83
N ARG A 66 -38.81 5.48 16.24
CA ARG A 66 -37.97 5.51 15.05
C ARG A 66 -36.57 4.99 15.35
N TYR A 67 -36.00 5.36 16.49
CA TYR A 67 -34.73 4.83 16.96
C TYR A 67 -34.76 3.30 17.11
N LEU A 68 -35.82 2.79 17.80
CA LEU A 68 -36.00 1.35 17.97
C LEU A 68 -36.26 0.62 16.65
N LEU A 69 -36.94 1.24 15.68
CA LEU A 69 -37.11 0.71 14.32
C LEU A 69 -35.79 0.59 13.60
N GLY A 70 -34.92 1.62 13.65
CA GLY A 70 -33.60 1.60 13.09
C GLY A 70 -32.74 0.48 13.71
N LYS A 71 -32.74 0.33 15.02
CA LYS A 71 -32.08 -0.78 15.73
C LYS A 71 -32.59 -2.15 15.30
N ALA A 72 -33.94 -2.28 15.12
CA ALA A 72 -34.53 -3.52 14.66
C ALA A 72 -34.09 -3.89 13.23
N TYR A 73 -34.02 -2.90 12.35
CA TYR A 73 -33.48 -3.12 10.99
C TYR A 73 -32.00 -3.50 11.00
N LEU A 74 -31.17 -2.88 11.84
CA LEU A 74 -29.74 -3.26 11.97
C LEU A 74 -29.59 -4.72 12.43
N ALA A 75 -30.36 -5.11 13.46
CA ALA A 75 -30.36 -6.47 13.99
C ALA A 75 -30.86 -7.50 12.96
N ASP A 76 -31.79 -7.11 12.09
CA ASP A 76 -32.34 -7.91 10.99
C ASP A 76 -31.43 -7.84 9.71
N LYS A 77 -30.24 -7.25 9.80
CA LYS A 77 -29.27 -7.04 8.71
C LYS A 77 -29.79 -6.19 7.53
N LYS A 78 -30.87 -5.46 7.70
CA LYS A 78 -31.44 -4.52 6.71
C LYS A 78 -30.85 -3.14 6.86
N ILE A 79 -29.57 -3.02 6.52
CA ILE A 79 -28.74 -1.85 6.84
C ILE A 79 -29.23 -0.59 6.11
N ASP A 80 -29.66 -0.71 4.86
CA ASP A 80 -30.17 0.42 4.06
C ASP A 80 -31.43 1.04 4.72
N LEU A 81 -32.38 0.20 5.18
CA LEU A 81 -33.59 0.65 5.86
C LEU A 81 -33.24 1.30 7.21
N ALA A 82 -32.29 0.72 7.95
CA ALA A 82 -31.83 1.33 9.19
C ALA A 82 -31.20 2.72 8.94
N PHE A 83 -30.39 2.85 7.90
CA PHE A 83 -29.77 4.13 7.55
C PHE A 83 -30.82 5.20 7.21
N ILE A 84 -31.84 4.87 6.44
CA ILE A 84 -32.94 5.80 6.11
C ILE A 84 -33.62 6.28 7.39
N GLU A 85 -33.99 5.35 8.32
CA GLU A 85 -34.64 5.72 9.57
C GLU A 85 -33.74 6.58 10.46
N PHE A 86 -32.46 6.22 10.60
CA PHE A 86 -31.51 7.00 11.39
C PHE A 86 -31.18 8.36 10.75
N LYS A 87 -31.08 8.45 9.42
CA LYS A 87 -30.91 9.73 8.74
C LYS A 87 -32.11 10.67 8.93
N THR A 88 -33.32 10.10 8.93
CA THR A 88 -34.54 10.86 9.22
C THR A 88 -34.56 11.31 10.68
N LEU A 89 -34.18 10.43 11.59
CA LEU A 89 -34.11 10.73 13.02
C LEU A 89 -33.07 11.85 13.29
N ASN A 90 -31.89 11.81 12.65
CA ASN A 90 -30.83 12.81 12.83
C ASN A 90 -31.26 14.25 12.50
N LYS A 91 -32.23 14.40 11.60
CA LYS A 91 -32.79 15.72 11.23
C LYS A 91 -33.79 16.29 12.24
N THR A 92 -34.47 15.45 13.00
CA THR A 92 -35.69 15.83 13.73
C THR A 92 -35.66 15.48 15.21
N ALA A 93 -34.70 14.68 15.66
CA ALA A 93 -34.71 14.14 17.01
C ALA A 93 -34.29 15.15 18.07
N VAL A 94 -35.10 15.20 19.12
CA VAL A 94 -34.71 15.74 20.42
C VAL A 94 -34.55 14.53 21.35
N PHE A 95 -33.35 14.32 21.85
CA PHE A 95 -33.06 13.22 22.77
C PHE A 95 -33.22 13.68 24.22
N ASN A 96 -34.09 13.02 24.96
CA ASN A 96 -34.29 13.31 26.38
C ASN A 96 -33.27 12.56 27.26
N ASN A 97 -32.64 11.53 26.73
CA ASN A 97 -31.65 10.73 27.44
C ASN A 97 -30.29 10.87 26.74
N PRO A 98 -29.27 11.43 27.43
CA PRO A 98 -27.91 11.58 26.86
C PRO A 98 -27.28 10.26 26.42
N ALA A 99 -27.49 9.16 27.14
CA ALA A 99 -26.93 7.86 26.78
C ALA A 99 -27.50 7.34 25.45
N THR A 100 -28.80 7.52 25.22
CA THR A 100 -29.45 7.16 23.94
C THR A 100 -28.94 8.03 22.79
N GLU A 101 -28.71 9.31 23.05
CA GLU A 101 -28.13 10.21 22.05
C GLU A 101 -26.70 9.79 21.65
N ILE A 102 -25.87 9.46 22.61
CA ILE A 102 -24.47 8.99 22.36
C ILE A 102 -24.48 7.70 21.53
N GLU A 103 -25.31 6.71 21.95
CA GLU A 103 -25.45 5.45 21.20
C GLU A 103 -25.92 5.70 19.76
N PHE A 104 -26.95 6.53 19.60
CA PHE A 104 -27.46 6.91 18.28
C PHE A 104 -26.42 7.57 17.41
N ARG A 105 -25.70 8.59 17.94
CA ARG A 105 -24.67 9.30 17.18
C ARG A 105 -23.53 8.40 16.77
N THR A 106 -23.15 7.45 17.62
CA THR A 106 -22.14 6.44 17.28
C THR A 106 -22.63 5.59 16.12
N ILE A 107 -23.85 5.05 16.19
CA ILE A 107 -24.42 4.22 15.14
C ILE A 107 -24.54 4.99 13.81
N ILE A 108 -25.07 6.22 13.84
CA ILE A 108 -25.25 6.98 12.60
C ILE A 108 -23.92 7.41 11.98
N ALA A 109 -22.90 7.72 12.79
CA ALA A 109 -21.56 8.02 12.31
C ALA A 109 -20.95 6.81 11.57
N ASP A 110 -21.04 5.61 12.15
CA ASP A 110 -20.58 4.37 11.52
C ASP A 110 -21.35 4.06 10.22
N LEU A 111 -22.66 4.32 10.20
CA LEU A 111 -23.47 4.17 9.00
C LEU A 111 -23.07 5.18 7.92
N TYR A 112 -22.82 6.44 8.26
CA TYR A 112 -22.30 7.43 7.31
C TYR A 112 -20.99 6.99 6.70
N LEU A 113 -20.06 6.43 7.48
CA LEU A 113 -18.80 5.87 6.94
C LEU A 113 -19.08 4.71 5.99
N LYS A 114 -19.95 3.79 6.35
CA LYS A 114 -20.32 2.64 5.53
C LYS A 114 -20.97 3.05 4.20
N PHE A 115 -21.74 4.12 4.20
CA PHE A 115 -22.38 4.69 2.99
C PHE A 115 -21.53 5.78 2.31
N GLN A 116 -20.20 5.80 2.57
CA GLN A 116 -19.24 6.71 1.94
C GLN A 116 -19.62 8.21 2.08
N GLN A 117 -20.16 8.58 3.24
CA GLN A 117 -20.49 9.95 3.61
C GLN A 117 -19.60 10.44 4.77
N PRO A 118 -18.26 10.55 4.56
CA PRO A 118 -17.31 10.84 5.64
C PRO A 118 -17.47 12.23 6.27
N ASP A 119 -17.99 13.22 5.52
CA ASP A 119 -18.25 14.55 6.05
C ASP A 119 -19.36 14.57 7.08
N GLU A 120 -20.42 13.80 6.84
CA GLU A 120 -21.51 13.67 7.80
C GLU A 120 -21.06 12.86 9.03
N ALA A 121 -20.28 11.78 8.82
CA ALA A 121 -19.68 11.02 9.92
C ALA A 121 -18.79 11.92 10.80
N LEU A 122 -17.98 12.77 10.19
CA LEU A 122 -17.11 13.70 10.92
C LEU A 122 -17.91 14.66 11.82
N LYS A 123 -19.03 15.20 11.34
CA LYS A 123 -19.93 16.05 12.14
C LYS A 123 -20.43 15.31 13.38
N GLU A 124 -20.83 14.05 13.24
CA GLU A 124 -21.30 13.24 14.36
C GLU A 124 -20.16 12.93 15.36
N PHE A 125 -18.95 12.57 14.88
CA PHE A 125 -17.80 12.38 15.76
C PHE A 125 -17.38 13.66 16.48
N MET A 126 -17.49 14.83 15.85
CA MET A 126 -17.24 16.11 16.51
C MET A 126 -18.28 16.39 17.62
N LEU A 127 -19.54 16.00 17.42
CA LEU A 127 -20.58 16.11 18.45
C LEU A 127 -20.30 15.13 19.59
N LEU A 128 -19.90 13.89 19.28
CA LEU A 128 -19.49 12.90 20.28
C LEU A 128 -18.31 13.38 21.11
N ASN A 129 -17.28 13.99 20.51
CA ASN A 129 -16.14 14.55 21.22
C ASN A 129 -16.55 15.64 22.24
N LYS A 130 -17.60 16.42 21.94
CA LYS A 130 -18.13 17.41 22.89
C LYS A 130 -18.93 16.77 24.03
N LYS A 131 -19.64 15.66 23.75
CA LYS A 131 -20.48 14.98 24.75
C LYS A 131 -19.70 13.99 25.61
N GLU A 132 -18.70 13.34 25.04
CA GLU A 132 -17.82 12.38 25.69
C GLU A 132 -16.36 12.78 25.56
N PRO A 133 -15.90 13.87 26.16
CA PRO A 133 -14.53 14.36 25.99
C PRO A 133 -13.46 13.40 26.53
N LYS A 134 -13.85 12.42 27.35
CA LYS A 134 -12.94 11.38 27.89
C LYS A 134 -12.95 10.07 27.07
N ASN A 135 -13.68 10.02 25.95
CA ASN A 135 -13.70 8.86 25.06
C ASN A 135 -12.71 9.09 23.90
N PRO A 136 -11.63 8.30 23.79
CA PRO A 136 -10.62 8.49 22.72
C PRO A 136 -11.13 8.10 21.33
N LYS A 137 -12.11 7.18 21.24
CA LYS A 137 -12.56 6.61 19.97
C LYS A 137 -13.08 7.63 18.95
N PRO A 138 -13.99 8.58 19.31
CA PRO A 138 -14.48 9.56 18.35
C PRO A 138 -13.38 10.50 17.83
N TYR A 139 -12.36 10.83 18.66
CA TYR A 139 -11.19 11.58 18.19
C TYR A 139 -10.40 10.77 17.17
N PHE A 140 -10.16 9.51 17.48
CA PHE A 140 -9.43 8.61 16.57
C PHE A 140 -10.16 8.46 15.23
N GLN A 141 -11.48 8.23 15.22
CA GLN A 141 -12.29 8.12 14.00
C GLN A 141 -12.27 9.41 13.18
N ALA A 142 -12.35 10.57 13.82
CA ALA A 142 -12.20 11.86 13.15
C ALA A 142 -10.80 11.99 12.51
N GLY A 143 -9.75 11.57 13.21
CA GLY A 143 -8.38 11.51 12.68
C GLY A 143 -8.27 10.65 11.42
N GLN A 144 -8.86 9.44 11.43
CA GLN A 144 -8.90 8.56 10.26
C GLN A 144 -9.63 9.18 9.05
N ILE A 145 -10.73 9.91 9.29
CA ILE A 145 -11.43 10.62 8.21
C ILE A 145 -10.52 11.70 7.61
N TYR A 146 -9.82 12.46 8.43
CA TYR A 146 -8.87 13.47 7.94
C TYR A 146 -7.69 12.85 7.18
N GLU A 147 -7.15 11.71 7.66
CA GLU A 147 -6.12 10.96 6.97
C GLU A 147 -6.58 10.53 5.57
N ASN A 148 -7.77 9.92 5.47
CA ASN A 148 -8.36 9.49 4.20
C ASN A 148 -8.62 10.65 3.23
N LYS A 149 -8.78 11.87 3.75
CA LYS A 149 -8.89 13.12 2.97
C LYS A 149 -7.55 13.76 2.64
N ASN A 150 -6.43 13.09 2.93
CA ASN A 150 -5.07 13.63 2.79
C ASN A 150 -4.81 14.92 3.58
N LYS A 151 -5.55 15.14 4.68
CA LYS A 151 -5.39 16.29 5.58
C LYS A 151 -4.54 15.88 6.79
N SER A 152 -3.24 15.64 6.54
CA SER A 152 -2.33 15.04 7.51
C SER A 152 -2.19 15.83 8.80
N GLU A 153 -2.15 17.17 8.76
CA GLU A 153 -2.02 18.00 9.96
C GLU A 153 -3.23 17.83 10.89
N GLN A 154 -4.45 17.86 10.33
CA GLN A 154 -5.66 17.65 11.12
C GLN A 154 -5.72 16.22 11.67
N ALA A 155 -5.34 15.22 10.87
CA ALA A 155 -5.29 13.84 11.32
C ALA A 155 -4.33 13.67 12.51
N ILE A 156 -3.11 14.21 12.42
CA ILE A 156 -2.11 14.20 13.50
C ILE A 156 -2.70 14.84 14.77
N ALA A 157 -3.30 16.03 14.67
CA ALA A 157 -3.90 16.72 15.82
C ALA A 157 -4.99 15.88 16.50
N TYR A 158 -5.83 15.18 15.72
CA TYR A 158 -6.89 14.34 16.26
C TYR A 158 -6.36 13.03 16.87
N PHE A 159 -5.32 12.41 16.29
CA PHE A 159 -4.66 11.26 16.90
C PHE A 159 -3.94 11.64 18.20
N GLN A 160 -3.30 12.79 18.26
CA GLN A 160 -2.71 13.32 19.50
C GLN A 160 -3.77 13.55 20.57
N LYS A 161 -4.93 14.13 20.21
CA LYS A 161 -6.07 14.27 21.12
C LYS A 161 -6.56 12.93 21.67
N ALA A 162 -6.66 11.91 20.83
CA ALA A 162 -7.04 10.56 21.27
C ALA A 162 -6.03 10.00 22.29
N ILE A 163 -4.72 10.23 22.07
CA ILE A 163 -3.62 9.83 22.98
C ILE A 163 -3.64 10.64 24.29
N GLU A 164 -3.95 11.94 24.25
CA GLU A 164 -4.10 12.77 25.43
C GLU A 164 -5.23 12.25 26.33
N VAL A 165 -6.34 11.79 25.71
CA VAL A 165 -7.49 11.24 26.42
C VAL A 165 -7.21 9.85 26.98
N ASP A 166 -6.52 9.01 26.21
CA ASP A 166 -6.11 7.67 26.62
C ASP A 166 -4.69 7.36 26.15
N SER A 167 -3.73 7.49 27.05
CA SER A 167 -2.32 7.21 26.80
C SER A 167 -2.00 5.74 26.50
N ARG A 168 -2.98 4.83 26.59
CA ARG A 168 -2.85 3.41 26.27
C ARG A 168 -3.57 3.04 24.96
N PHE A 169 -4.01 4.01 24.19
CA PHE A 169 -4.72 3.77 22.94
C PHE A 169 -3.74 3.45 21.80
N ALA A 170 -3.39 2.17 21.66
CA ALA A 170 -2.36 1.68 20.75
C ALA A 170 -2.60 2.07 19.28
N GLU A 171 -3.87 2.04 18.82
CA GLU A 171 -4.23 2.34 17.44
C GLU A 171 -3.95 3.80 17.08
N ALA A 172 -4.14 4.73 18.02
CA ALA A 172 -3.82 6.14 17.78
C ALA A 172 -2.32 6.37 17.64
N TYR A 173 -1.50 5.71 18.47
CA TYR A 173 -0.05 5.74 18.31
C TYR A 173 0.41 5.14 16.98
N ALA A 174 -0.19 4.03 16.55
CA ALA A 174 0.14 3.39 15.28
C ALA A 174 -0.17 4.31 14.09
N SER A 175 -1.36 4.92 14.06
CA SER A 175 -1.78 5.85 13.00
C SER A 175 -0.95 7.14 13.00
N LEU A 176 -0.67 7.70 14.17
CA LEU A 176 0.22 8.84 14.32
C LEU A 176 1.62 8.54 13.77
N GLY A 177 2.20 7.40 14.19
CA GLY A 177 3.52 6.97 13.73
C GLY A 177 3.59 6.77 12.21
N LEU A 178 2.53 6.21 11.62
CA LEU A 178 2.40 6.07 10.17
C LEU A 178 2.42 7.44 9.45
N LEU A 179 1.63 8.40 9.91
CA LEU A 179 1.58 9.74 9.30
C LEU A 179 2.92 10.47 9.44
N LEU A 180 3.54 10.40 10.60
CA LEU A 180 4.87 10.97 10.84
C LEU A 180 5.93 10.32 9.93
N PHE A 181 5.86 9.01 9.74
CA PHE A 181 6.74 8.31 8.80
C PHE A 181 6.54 8.79 7.34
N LYS A 182 5.28 8.92 6.89
CA LYS A 182 4.95 9.46 5.56
C LYS A 182 5.42 10.92 5.39
N ALA A 183 5.41 11.70 6.48
CA ALA A 183 5.91 13.07 6.52
C ALA A 183 7.45 13.15 6.66
N ASN A 184 8.15 12.02 6.60
CA ASN A 184 9.61 11.91 6.78
C ASN A 184 10.13 12.37 8.14
N GLN A 185 9.26 12.41 9.16
CA GLN A 185 9.60 12.70 10.56
C GLN A 185 9.96 11.39 11.28
N ILE A 186 11.11 10.81 10.91
CA ILE A 186 11.49 9.45 11.30
C ILE A 186 11.68 9.29 12.82
N PRO A 187 12.34 10.23 13.56
CA PRO A 187 12.53 10.09 15.00
C PRO A 187 11.20 10.06 15.79
N GLU A 188 10.26 10.92 15.41
CA GLU A 188 8.94 11.01 16.05
C GLU A 188 8.08 9.80 15.68
N ALA A 189 8.14 9.37 14.43
CA ALA A 189 7.47 8.15 13.95
C ALA A 189 7.94 6.92 14.74
N GLU A 190 9.25 6.78 14.95
CA GLU A 190 9.84 5.67 15.70
C GLU A 190 9.32 5.63 17.14
N LYS A 191 9.29 6.78 17.84
CA LYS A 191 8.76 6.87 19.21
C LYS A 191 7.29 6.44 19.29
N ALA A 192 6.47 6.93 18.36
CA ALA A 192 5.05 6.59 18.32
C ALA A 192 4.85 5.09 18.01
N ILE A 193 5.51 4.55 16.99
CA ILE A 193 5.45 3.13 16.62
C ILE A 193 5.98 2.22 17.75
N ALA A 194 7.07 2.59 18.42
CA ALA A 194 7.60 1.83 19.55
C ALA A 194 6.60 1.78 20.72
N THR A 195 5.90 2.90 20.99
CA THR A 195 4.85 2.94 22.00
C THR A 195 3.66 2.07 21.59
N ALA A 196 3.21 2.15 20.34
CA ALA A 196 2.15 1.31 19.82
C ALA A 196 2.47 -0.19 19.96
N LEU A 197 3.71 -0.61 19.67
CA LEU A 197 4.17 -1.99 19.82
C LEU A 197 4.32 -2.44 21.26
N LYS A 198 4.63 -1.54 22.19
CA LYS A 198 4.60 -1.88 23.64
C LYS A 198 3.19 -2.18 24.11
N LEU A 199 2.19 -1.47 23.57
CA LEU A 199 0.78 -1.65 23.94
C LEU A 199 0.12 -2.81 23.19
N ALA A 200 0.46 -3.01 21.91
CA ALA A 200 -0.06 -4.06 21.04
C ALA A 200 1.08 -4.72 20.23
N PRO A 201 1.84 -5.67 20.81
CA PRO A 201 3.06 -6.24 20.22
C PRO A 201 2.82 -7.00 18.90
N ASP A 202 1.64 -7.56 18.72
CA ASP A 202 1.30 -8.41 17.56
C ASP A 202 0.55 -7.66 16.44
N ASN A 203 0.45 -6.33 16.54
CA ASN A 203 -0.19 -5.56 15.47
C ASN A 203 0.67 -5.57 14.21
N SER A 204 0.23 -6.36 13.23
CA SER A 204 0.99 -6.59 12.00
C SER A 204 1.23 -5.31 11.18
N GLU A 205 0.30 -4.37 11.15
CA GLU A 205 0.49 -3.09 10.45
C GLU A 205 1.55 -2.23 11.13
N THR A 206 1.49 -2.15 12.46
CA THR A 206 2.50 -1.43 13.24
C THR A 206 3.88 -2.05 13.06
N LEU A 207 3.97 -3.40 13.09
CA LEU A 207 5.20 -4.14 12.81
C LEU A 207 5.75 -3.88 11.40
N TYR A 208 4.88 -3.78 10.40
CA TYR A 208 5.28 -3.43 9.03
C TYR A 208 5.94 -2.04 8.96
N TYR A 209 5.33 -1.02 9.57
CA TYR A 209 5.93 0.32 9.57
C TYR A 209 7.19 0.39 10.44
N HIS A 210 7.23 -0.34 11.55
CA HIS A 210 8.46 -0.49 12.33
C HIS A 210 9.61 -1.08 11.50
N GLY A 211 9.33 -2.14 10.73
CA GLY A 211 10.30 -2.73 9.81
C GLY A 211 10.81 -1.74 8.76
N ARG A 212 9.92 -0.91 8.20
CA ARG A 212 10.29 0.15 7.25
C ARG A 212 11.16 1.25 7.89
N ILE A 213 10.85 1.68 9.11
CA ILE A 213 11.67 2.63 9.87
C ILE A 213 13.06 2.03 10.13
N LEU A 214 13.14 0.78 10.58
CA LEU A 214 14.41 0.09 10.80
C LEU A 214 15.22 -0.04 9.51
N LYS A 215 14.56 -0.32 8.37
CA LYS A 215 15.21 -0.34 7.05
C LYS A 215 15.79 1.03 6.69
N SER A 216 15.05 2.12 6.88
CA SER A 216 15.55 3.49 6.60
C SER A 216 16.75 3.86 7.46
N LYS A 217 16.86 3.29 8.66
CA LYS A 217 18.02 3.41 9.57
C LYS A 217 19.13 2.40 9.28
N LYS A 218 19.02 1.62 8.20
CA LYS A 218 19.95 0.55 7.80
C LYS A 218 20.09 -0.58 8.82
N ASN A 219 19.15 -0.70 9.77
CA ASN A 219 19.10 -1.81 10.70
C ASN A 219 18.37 -3.01 10.10
N TYR A 220 18.99 -3.63 9.10
CA TYR A 220 18.35 -4.65 8.26
C TYR A 220 17.97 -5.91 9.03
N ALA A 221 18.78 -6.36 10.00
CA ALA A 221 18.49 -7.56 10.77
C ALA A 221 17.19 -7.44 11.58
N GLN A 222 17.00 -6.32 12.27
CA GLN A 222 15.77 -6.08 13.03
C GLN A 222 14.59 -5.79 12.09
N ALA A 223 14.82 -5.09 10.97
CA ALA A 223 13.80 -4.85 9.95
C ALA A 223 13.24 -6.17 9.39
N LEU A 224 14.10 -7.12 9.02
CA LEU A 224 13.71 -8.44 8.53
C LEU A 224 12.87 -9.20 9.55
N SER A 225 13.25 -9.16 10.84
CA SER A 225 12.49 -9.81 11.92
C SER A 225 11.10 -9.19 12.11
N ALA A 226 11.00 -7.86 12.11
CA ALA A 226 9.72 -7.16 12.23
C ALA A 226 8.79 -7.45 11.03
N LEU A 227 9.33 -7.39 9.80
CA LEU A 227 8.59 -7.67 8.57
C LEU A 227 8.14 -9.13 8.47
N GLU A 228 8.93 -10.09 8.98
CA GLU A 228 8.53 -11.50 9.05
C GLU A 228 7.30 -11.69 9.94
N LYS A 229 7.31 -11.08 11.14
CA LYS A 229 6.14 -11.10 12.03
C LYS A 229 4.92 -10.43 11.39
N ALA A 230 5.12 -9.29 10.73
CA ALA A 230 4.06 -8.56 10.02
C ALA A 230 3.43 -9.38 8.89
N ALA A 231 4.22 -10.19 8.18
CA ALA A 231 3.79 -11.01 7.04
C ALA A 231 2.77 -12.12 7.41
N ARG A 232 2.51 -12.35 8.70
CA ARG A 232 1.44 -13.26 9.16
C ARG A 232 0.07 -12.78 8.72
N LYS A 233 -0.15 -11.46 8.63
CA LYS A 233 -1.39 -10.86 8.12
C LYS A 233 -1.39 -10.92 6.59
N GLN A 234 -2.38 -11.63 6.01
CA GLN A 234 -2.42 -11.93 4.58
C GLN A 234 -2.50 -10.67 3.71
N GLU A 235 -3.23 -9.64 4.16
CA GLU A 235 -3.50 -8.41 3.41
C GLU A 235 -2.24 -7.56 3.15
N ILE A 236 -1.24 -7.67 4.01
CA ILE A 236 0.03 -6.93 3.89
C ILE A 236 1.22 -7.81 3.58
N ARG A 237 1.01 -9.12 3.43
CA ARG A 237 2.06 -10.11 3.24
C ARG A 237 2.97 -9.81 2.06
N SER A 238 2.38 -9.48 0.91
CA SER A 238 3.12 -9.10 -0.30
C SER A 238 4.01 -7.88 -0.06
N LYS A 239 3.49 -6.85 0.62
CA LYS A 239 4.25 -5.65 1.00
C LYS A 239 5.43 -5.98 1.93
N CYS A 240 5.21 -6.89 2.89
CA CYS A 240 6.27 -7.31 3.80
C CYS A 240 7.41 -8.02 3.06
N PHE A 241 7.09 -8.95 2.16
CA PHE A 241 8.09 -9.67 1.37
C PHE A 241 8.83 -8.73 0.41
N PHE A 242 8.13 -7.78 -0.21
CA PHE A 242 8.77 -6.73 -1.00
C PHE A 242 9.80 -5.93 -0.19
N GLU A 243 9.44 -5.45 1.00
CA GLU A 243 10.36 -4.69 1.85
C GLU A 243 11.55 -5.54 2.35
N ARG A 244 11.33 -6.84 2.59
CA ARG A 244 12.40 -7.80 2.94
C ARG A 244 13.36 -8.02 1.77
N GLY A 245 12.83 -8.18 0.56
CA GLY A 245 13.63 -8.25 -0.66
C GLY A 245 14.51 -7.01 -0.83
N CYS A 246 13.95 -5.82 -0.59
CA CYS A 246 14.74 -4.58 -0.58
C CYS A 246 15.85 -4.58 0.48
N CYS A 247 15.59 -5.09 1.70
CA CYS A 247 16.64 -5.21 2.72
C CYS A 247 17.78 -6.13 2.27
N TYR A 248 17.47 -7.24 1.60
CA TYR A 248 18.49 -8.14 1.08
C TYR A 248 19.28 -7.56 -0.10
N LEU A 249 18.64 -6.74 -0.95
CA LEU A 249 19.36 -6.00 -1.99
C LEU A 249 20.39 -5.03 -1.40
N GLU A 250 20.00 -4.26 -0.39
CA GLU A 250 20.89 -3.32 0.29
C GLU A 250 22.09 -4.02 0.98
N THR A 251 21.93 -5.30 1.34
CA THR A 251 23.02 -6.13 1.88
C THR A 251 23.72 -7.00 0.84
N ASN A 252 23.49 -6.73 -0.45
CA ASN A 252 24.03 -7.46 -1.60
C ASN A 252 23.80 -8.98 -1.57
N SER A 253 22.68 -9.41 -0.99
CA SER A 253 22.29 -10.83 -0.90
C SER A 253 21.27 -11.14 -1.99
N LEU A 254 21.74 -11.25 -3.25
CA LEU A 254 20.86 -11.34 -4.44
C LEU A 254 19.92 -12.53 -4.40
N GLU A 255 20.40 -13.74 -4.08
CA GLU A 255 19.57 -14.96 -4.00
C GLU A 255 18.43 -14.83 -2.97
N LYS A 256 18.71 -14.21 -1.80
CA LYS A 256 17.67 -13.99 -0.78
C LYS A 256 16.68 -12.91 -1.22
N ALA A 257 17.15 -11.88 -1.92
CA ALA A 257 16.30 -10.84 -2.48
C ALA A 257 15.33 -11.43 -3.53
N GLU A 258 15.84 -12.24 -4.45
CA GLU A 258 15.08 -12.99 -5.46
C GLU A 258 13.98 -13.84 -4.81
N PHE A 259 14.34 -14.63 -3.79
CA PHE A 259 13.38 -15.45 -3.04
C PHE A 259 12.24 -14.61 -2.44
N GLU A 260 12.56 -13.49 -1.81
CA GLU A 260 11.55 -12.64 -1.17
C GLU A 260 10.68 -11.90 -2.20
N PHE A 261 11.24 -11.41 -3.31
CA PHE A 261 10.44 -10.80 -4.39
C PHE A 261 9.51 -11.81 -5.05
N THR A 262 9.96 -13.04 -5.27
CA THR A 262 9.12 -14.13 -5.78
C THR A 262 7.95 -14.41 -4.82
N ARG A 263 8.20 -14.44 -3.50
CA ARG A 263 7.16 -14.58 -2.48
C ARG A 263 6.17 -13.40 -2.51
N ALA A 264 6.66 -12.16 -2.69
CA ALA A 264 5.82 -10.97 -2.78
C ALA A 264 4.84 -11.08 -3.95
N ILE A 265 5.33 -11.49 -5.13
CA ILE A 265 4.53 -11.68 -6.34
C ILE A 265 3.48 -12.77 -6.13
N LYS A 266 3.88 -13.94 -5.61
CA LYS A 266 2.99 -15.10 -5.40
C LYS A 266 1.93 -14.86 -4.32
N SER A 267 2.21 -14.04 -3.32
CA SER A 267 1.29 -13.79 -2.21
C SER A 267 0.19 -12.76 -2.51
N SER A 268 0.32 -11.98 -3.57
CA SER A 268 -0.67 -11.00 -3.99
C SER A 268 -1.68 -11.59 -4.96
N LYS A 269 -2.96 -11.30 -4.75
CA LYS A 269 -4.03 -11.61 -5.70
C LYS A 269 -4.10 -10.61 -6.86
N GLN A 270 -3.55 -9.42 -6.67
CA GLN A 270 -3.61 -8.32 -7.63
C GLN A 270 -2.25 -8.11 -8.29
N GLN A 271 -2.12 -8.51 -9.55
CA GLN A 271 -0.87 -8.40 -10.31
C GLN A 271 -0.49 -6.95 -10.64
N SER A 272 -1.46 -6.04 -10.63
CA SER A 272 -1.24 -4.60 -10.83
C SER A 272 -0.89 -3.83 -9.55
N ALA A 273 -0.83 -4.48 -8.41
CA ALA A 273 -0.46 -3.83 -7.15
C ALA A 273 0.97 -3.27 -7.23
N PRO A 274 1.21 -2.05 -6.72
CA PRO A 274 2.53 -1.42 -6.80
C PRO A 274 3.65 -2.30 -6.28
N GLU A 275 3.47 -2.94 -5.13
CA GLU A 275 4.46 -3.85 -4.54
C GLU A 275 4.78 -5.05 -5.44
N VAL A 276 3.84 -5.52 -6.25
CA VAL A 276 4.06 -6.62 -7.21
C VAL A 276 4.87 -6.14 -8.41
N LEU A 277 4.49 -5.00 -8.99
CA LEU A 277 5.22 -4.43 -10.13
C LEU A 277 6.66 -4.07 -9.75
N TYR A 278 6.86 -3.46 -8.58
CA TYR A 278 8.19 -3.17 -8.07
C TYR A 278 8.98 -4.45 -7.73
N SER A 279 8.33 -5.49 -7.19
CA SER A 279 8.99 -6.78 -6.94
C SER A 279 9.47 -7.42 -8.23
N ARG A 280 8.65 -7.45 -9.28
CA ARG A 280 9.06 -7.96 -10.61
C ARG A 280 10.22 -7.14 -11.19
N TYR A 281 10.16 -5.81 -11.08
CA TYR A 281 11.19 -4.94 -11.58
C TYR A 281 12.55 -5.19 -10.91
N LEU A 282 12.55 -5.27 -9.56
CA LEU A 282 13.78 -5.54 -8.81
C LEU A 282 14.25 -7.00 -8.93
N LEU A 283 13.32 -7.93 -9.14
CA LEU A 283 13.64 -9.33 -9.45
C LEU A 283 14.35 -9.44 -10.80
N ALA A 284 13.87 -8.72 -11.82
CA ALA A 284 14.55 -8.63 -13.11
C ALA A 284 15.96 -8.02 -12.98
N ASP A 285 16.13 -6.99 -12.16
CA ASP A 285 17.46 -6.42 -11.86
C ASP A 285 18.39 -7.45 -11.17
N CYS A 286 17.84 -8.33 -10.31
CA CYS A 286 18.61 -9.42 -9.71
C CYS A 286 19.07 -10.41 -10.78
N TYR A 287 18.18 -10.86 -11.66
CA TYR A 287 18.49 -11.78 -12.76
C TYR A 287 19.48 -11.17 -13.75
N GLU A 288 19.33 -9.91 -14.11
CA GLU A 288 20.28 -9.19 -14.98
C GLU A 288 21.70 -9.19 -14.38
N LYS A 289 21.82 -8.92 -13.06
CA LYS A 289 23.12 -8.98 -12.36
C LYS A 289 23.71 -10.38 -12.29
N GLN A 290 22.86 -11.39 -12.24
CA GLN A 290 23.26 -12.80 -12.27
C GLN A 290 23.50 -13.33 -13.68
N ARG A 291 23.27 -12.51 -14.72
CA ARG A 291 23.34 -12.87 -16.13
C ARG A 291 22.26 -13.87 -16.58
N ASP A 292 21.21 -14.02 -15.81
CA ASP A 292 20.03 -14.79 -16.22
C ASP A 292 19.06 -13.88 -16.98
N ILE A 293 19.43 -13.58 -18.22
CA ILE A 293 18.72 -12.58 -19.03
C ILE A 293 17.32 -13.06 -19.43
N ASP A 294 17.14 -14.36 -19.65
CA ASP A 294 15.82 -14.92 -19.99
C ASP A 294 14.81 -14.67 -18.87
N GLN A 295 15.18 -14.94 -17.63
CA GLN A 295 14.35 -14.67 -16.46
C GLN A 295 14.09 -13.17 -16.27
N ALA A 296 15.07 -12.32 -16.55
CA ALA A 296 14.91 -10.88 -16.49
C ALA A 296 13.86 -10.39 -17.50
N ILE A 297 13.96 -10.83 -18.77
CA ILE A 297 13.02 -10.49 -19.84
C ILE A 297 11.60 -10.94 -19.46
N GLU A 298 11.42 -12.16 -18.94
CA GLU A 298 10.12 -12.68 -18.51
C GLU A 298 9.46 -11.75 -17.48
N GLN A 299 10.23 -11.24 -16.52
CA GLN A 299 9.69 -10.31 -15.53
C GLN A 299 9.33 -8.94 -16.15
N TRP A 300 10.14 -8.39 -17.03
CA TRP A 300 9.83 -7.13 -17.71
C TRP A 300 8.61 -7.27 -18.63
N GLU A 301 8.43 -8.39 -19.32
CA GLU A 301 7.24 -8.66 -20.11
C GLU A 301 5.98 -8.74 -19.25
N ALA A 302 6.06 -9.44 -18.12
CA ALA A 302 4.96 -9.51 -17.17
C ALA A 302 4.58 -8.12 -16.60
N ILE A 303 5.55 -7.20 -16.42
CA ILE A 303 5.27 -5.81 -16.06
C ILE A 303 4.60 -5.08 -17.22
N SER A 304 5.16 -5.19 -18.43
CA SER A 304 4.67 -4.50 -19.62
C SER A 304 3.24 -4.89 -19.98
N ALA A 305 2.87 -6.16 -19.76
CA ALA A 305 1.51 -6.65 -19.96
C ALA A 305 0.47 -5.97 -19.04
N VAL A 306 0.88 -5.54 -17.85
CA VAL A 306 0.02 -4.88 -16.86
C VAL A 306 0.10 -3.35 -16.95
N ASN A 307 1.31 -2.82 -17.10
CA ASN A 307 1.60 -1.39 -17.18
C ASN A 307 2.77 -1.12 -18.14
N PRO A 308 2.50 -0.87 -19.42
CA PRO A 308 3.53 -0.64 -20.46
C PRO A 308 4.44 0.57 -20.20
N LYS A 309 3.99 1.51 -19.35
CA LYS A 309 4.74 2.73 -19.02
C LYS A 309 5.44 2.65 -17.66
N PHE A 310 5.59 1.45 -17.12
CA PHE A 310 6.23 1.29 -15.81
C PHE A 310 7.75 1.50 -15.93
N ARG A 311 8.27 2.56 -15.34
CA ARG A 311 9.70 2.92 -15.33
C ARG A 311 10.33 2.84 -16.73
N ASN A 312 11.52 2.25 -16.85
CA ASN A 312 12.24 2.02 -18.11
C ASN A 312 12.06 0.58 -18.65
N THR A 313 10.98 -0.12 -18.27
CA THR A 313 10.75 -1.50 -18.70
C THR A 313 10.72 -1.66 -20.21
N ALA A 314 10.07 -0.73 -20.93
CA ALA A 314 10.03 -0.75 -22.39
C ALA A 314 11.43 -0.58 -23.01
N GLN A 315 12.27 0.27 -22.43
CA GLN A 315 13.65 0.45 -22.85
C GLN A 315 14.47 -0.84 -22.62
N LYS A 316 14.33 -1.48 -21.45
CA LYS A 316 14.98 -2.76 -21.14
C LYS A 316 14.56 -3.85 -22.12
N LEU A 317 13.28 -3.98 -22.45
CA LEU A 317 12.81 -4.94 -23.43
C LEU A 317 13.34 -4.66 -24.84
N ALA A 318 13.49 -3.38 -25.23
CA ALA A 318 14.08 -3.02 -26.51
C ALA A 318 15.59 -3.33 -26.54
N GLU A 319 16.30 -3.06 -25.45
CA GLU A 319 17.74 -3.31 -25.29
C GLU A 319 18.10 -4.80 -25.46
N TYR A 320 17.22 -5.69 -24.95
CA TYR A 320 17.38 -7.14 -25.04
C TYR A 320 16.55 -7.81 -26.14
N SER A 321 15.93 -7.02 -27.06
CA SER A 321 15.06 -7.56 -28.12
C SER A 321 15.76 -8.57 -29.04
N ASP A 322 17.04 -8.30 -29.35
CA ASP A 322 17.84 -9.12 -30.28
C ASP A 322 18.25 -10.48 -29.68
N LEU A 323 18.22 -10.60 -28.35
CA LEU A 323 18.50 -11.88 -27.67
C LEU A 323 17.47 -12.97 -27.92
N ARG A 324 16.24 -12.60 -28.30
CA ARG A 324 15.17 -13.57 -28.61
C ARG A 324 15.40 -14.30 -29.94
N THR A 325 16.18 -13.69 -30.83
CA THR A 325 16.35 -14.15 -32.20
C THR A 325 17.78 -14.58 -32.54
N ASN A 326 18.74 -14.33 -31.64
CA ASN A 326 20.15 -14.56 -31.90
C ASN A 326 20.80 -15.37 -30.78
N ASP A 327 20.93 -16.69 -30.97
CA ASP A 327 21.54 -17.62 -30.03
C ASP A 327 22.98 -17.25 -29.68
N HIS A 328 23.76 -16.74 -30.64
CA HIS A 328 25.13 -16.31 -30.39
C HIS A 328 25.23 -15.07 -29.51
N MET A 329 24.30 -14.14 -29.68
CA MET A 329 24.19 -12.98 -28.79
C MET A 329 23.82 -13.37 -27.37
N LYS A 330 22.91 -14.32 -27.24
CA LYS A 330 22.52 -14.88 -25.96
C LYS A 330 23.72 -15.55 -25.27
N GLU A 331 24.43 -16.40 -25.99
CA GLU A 331 25.64 -17.07 -25.50
C GLU A 331 26.68 -16.04 -25.05
N TYR A 332 26.99 -15.01 -25.88
CA TYR A 332 27.91 -13.93 -25.54
C TYR A 332 27.57 -13.23 -24.21
N LEU A 333 26.29 -13.02 -23.92
CA LEU A 333 25.86 -12.32 -22.71
C LEU A 333 25.75 -13.21 -21.47
N THR A 334 25.45 -14.51 -21.64
CA THR A 334 25.11 -15.41 -20.52
C THR A 334 26.25 -16.34 -20.09
N LEU A 335 27.30 -16.55 -20.92
CA LEU A 335 28.41 -17.42 -20.58
C LEU A 335 29.03 -17.10 -19.23
N ILE A 336 29.44 -18.14 -18.50
CA ILE A 336 30.30 -17.95 -17.31
C ILE A 336 31.62 -17.28 -17.68
N LYS A 337 32.28 -16.70 -16.72
CA LYS A 337 33.48 -15.86 -16.93
C LYS A 337 34.56 -16.54 -17.75
N GLU A 338 34.89 -17.78 -17.41
CA GLU A 338 35.95 -18.58 -18.05
C GLU A 338 35.61 -18.84 -19.52
N ASP A 339 34.40 -19.27 -19.81
CA ASP A 339 33.94 -19.57 -21.17
C ASP A 339 33.80 -18.29 -22.01
N PHE A 340 33.35 -17.18 -21.38
CA PHE A 340 33.33 -15.88 -22.03
C PHE A 340 34.74 -15.41 -22.44
N PHE A 341 35.73 -15.55 -21.59
CA PHE A 341 37.11 -15.20 -21.93
C PHE A 341 37.66 -16.08 -23.04
N LYS A 342 37.30 -17.37 -23.03
CA LYS A 342 37.66 -18.28 -24.13
C LYS A 342 37.04 -17.82 -25.44
N MET A 343 35.70 -17.54 -25.46
CA MET A 343 35.01 -17.01 -26.62
C MET A 343 35.66 -15.70 -27.14
N CYS A 344 36.00 -14.77 -26.26
CA CYS A 344 36.66 -13.52 -26.65
C CYS A 344 38.05 -13.77 -27.31
N ARG A 345 38.82 -14.75 -26.82
CA ARG A 345 40.06 -15.19 -27.44
C ARG A 345 39.80 -15.79 -28.82
N ASP A 346 38.85 -16.72 -28.90
CA ASP A 346 38.52 -17.39 -30.16
C ASP A 346 38.07 -16.38 -31.23
N ILE A 347 37.24 -15.39 -30.85
CA ILE A 347 36.86 -14.29 -31.75
C ILE A 347 38.09 -13.49 -32.19
N THR A 348 38.98 -13.15 -31.25
CA THR A 348 40.17 -12.36 -31.56
C THR A 348 41.12 -13.11 -32.52
N GLU A 349 41.33 -14.40 -32.30
CA GLU A 349 42.26 -15.22 -33.08
C GLU A 349 41.69 -15.72 -34.40
N GLN A 350 40.40 -16.12 -34.40
CA GLN A 350 39.78 -16.75 -35.59
C GLN A 350 39.10 -15.72 -36.51
N HIS A 351 38.45 -14.68 -35.93
CA HIS A 351 37.69 -13.71 -36.71
C HIS A 351 38.53 -12.50 -37.10
N PHE A 352 39.37 -11.98 -36.19
CA PHE A 352 40.25 -10.85 -36.46
C PHE A 352 41.65 -11.29 -36.95
N ASP A 353 41.99 -12.57 -36.82
CA ASP A 353 43.34 -13.13 -37.12
C ASP A 353 44.46 -12.43 -36.32
N TYR A 354 44.19 -12.01 -35.08
CA TYR A 354 45.12 -11.34 -34.19
C TYR A 354 45.55 -12.26 -33.05
N PRO A 355 46.84 -12.72 -33.01
CA PRO A 355 47.38 -13.45 -31.87
C PRO A 355 47.23 -12.69 -30.55
N VAL A 356 46.62 -13.30 -29.56
CA VAL A 356 46.41 -12.71 -28.23
C VAL A 356 47.68 -12.65 -27.43
N GLN A 357 48.05 -11.47 -26.94
CA GLN A 357 49.22 -11.26 -26.07
C GLN A 357 48.80 -11.22 -24.60
N ALA A 358 47.74 -10.50 -24.27
CA ALA A 358 47.24 -10.35 -22.91
C ALA A 358 45.75 -10.19 -22.89
N LEU A 359 45.12 -10.74 -21.86
CA LEU A 359 43.68 -10.54 -21.55
C LEU A 359 43.57 -9.98 -20.15
N LYS A 360 42.83 -8.89 -20.00
CA LYS A 360 42.53 -8.22 -18.72
C LYS A 360 41.06 -8.11 -18.51
N GLU A 361 40.58 -8.57 -17.36
CA GLU A 361 39.19 -8.42 -16.93
C GLU A 361 38.84 -6.95 -16.70
N THR A 362 37.62 -6.57 -17.06
CA THR A 362 37.01 -5.27 -16.77
C THR A 362 35.64 -5.45 -16.10
N LYS A 363 35.07 -4.39 -15.57
CA LYS A 363 33.70 -4.44 -14.98
C LYS A 363 32.64 -4.84 -15.99
N MET A 364 32.83 -4.53 -17.28
CA MET A 364 31.85 -4.74 -18.35
C MET A 364 32.16 -5.96 -19.23
N GLY A 365 33.29 -6.65 -19.01
CA GLY A 365 33.73 -7.78 -19.83
C GLY A 365 35.22 -7.99 -19.75
N CYS A 366 35.93 -7.86 -20.88
CA CYS A 366 37.42 -7.93 -20.91
C CYS A 366 38.02 -7.03 -21.99
N THR A 367 39.29 -6.73 -21.81
CA THR A 367 40.16 -6.13 -22.84
C THR A 367 41.22 -7.12 -23.26
N ILE A 368 41.44 -7.22 -24.55
CA ILE A 368 42.49 -8.07 -25.15
C ILE A 368 43.48 -7.18 -25.88
N LEU A 369 44.76 -7.33 -25.54
CA LEU A 369 45.85 -6.82 -26.32
C LEU A 369 46.29 -7.91 -27.29
N ALA A 370 46.27 -7.62 -28.57
CA ALA A 370 46.64 -8.56 -29.63
C ALA A 370 47.58 -7.86 -30.65
N VAL A 371 48.11 -8.59 -31.57
CA VAL A 371 49.06 -8.05 -32.58
C VAL A 371 48.66 -8.55 -33.96
N GLU A 372 48.67 -7.68 -34.95
CA GLU A 372 48.43 -8.08 -36.34
C GLU A 372 49.38 -9.19 -36.77
N LYS A 373 48.89 -10.21 -37.46
CA LYS A 373 49.67 -11.24 -38.09
C LYS A 373 50.42 -10.61 -39.26
N GLY A 374 51.74 -10.41 -39.15
CA GLY A 374 52.54 -9.84 -40.24
C GLY A 374 52.50 -10.76 -41.46
N SER A 375 52.35 -10.19 -42.65
CA SER A 375 52.53 -10.95 -43.89
C SER A 375 53.96 -11.48 -43.93
N GLU A 376 54.18 -12.76 -44.23
CA GLU A 376 55.46 -13.43 -44.28
C GLU A 376 56.43 -12.78 -45.31
N GLN A 377 55.98 -11.87 -46.15
CA GLN A 377 56.74 -11.24 -47.22
C GLN A 377 57.61 -10.05 -46.78
N TRP A 378 57.45 -9.50 -45.56
CA TRP A 378 58.24 -8.31 -45.12
C TRP A 378 58.79 -8.52 -43.71
N LEU A 379 60.00 -9.02 -43.61
CA LEU A 379 60.75 -9.36 -42.38
C LEU A 379 61.02 -8.18 -41.43
N ASN A 380 60.65 -6.93 -41.76
CA ASN A 380 60.92 -5.74 -40.95
C ASN A 380 59.77 -4.84 -40.61
N THR A 381 58.54 -5.28 -40.79
CA THR A 381 57.36 -4.46 -40.33
C THR A 381 57.13 -4.65 -38.83
N ARG A 382 57.26 -3.58 -38.04
CA ARG A 382 56.86 -3.55 -36.64
C ARG A 382 55.39 -3.98 -36.55
N LYS A 383 55.15 -5.12 -35.90
CA LYS A 383 53.79 -5.59 -35.59
C LYS A 383 53.03 -4.51 -34.80
N LYS A 384 51.90 -4.04 -35.32
CA LYS A 384 51.09 -3.01 -34.67
C LYS A 384 50.22 -3.64 -33.58
N PRO A 385 50.31 -3.18 -32.34
CA PRO A 385 49.41 -3.67 -31.29
C PRO A 385 47.99 -3.17 -31.55
N GLN A 386 47.03 -4.03 -31.27
CA GLN A 386 45.58 -3.81 -31.39
C GLN A 386 44.94 -4.01 -30.03
N LEU A 387 43.97 -3.15 -29.66
CA LEU A 387 43.22 -3.27 -28.43
C LEU A 387 41.78 -3.67 -28.75
N LEU A 388 41.37 -4.85 -28.33
CA LEU A 388 39.99 -5.31 -28.46
C LEU A 388 39.31 -5.21 -27.12
N ILE A 389 38.15 -4.59 -27.10
CA ILE A 389 37.34 -4.36 -25.90
C ILE A 389 36.01 -5.10 -26.07
N PHE A 390 35.83 -6.13 -25.27
CA PHE A 390 34.62 -6.92 -25.25
C PHE A 390 33.73 -6.44 -24.08
N SER A 391 32.62 -5.79 -24.41
CA SER A 391 31.61 -5.35 -23.44
C SER A 391 30.37 -6.19 -23.57
N ARG A 392 30.02 -6.90 -22.50
CA ARG A 392 28.79 -7.72 -22.45
C ARG A 392 27.70 -7.09 -21.59
N ASP A 393 27.78 -5.79 -21.37
CA ASP A 393 26.64 -5.02 -20.83
C ASP A 393 25.82 -4.51 -22.00
N GLY A 394 24.48 -4.74 -21.96
CA GLY A 394 23.53 -4.22 -22.95
C GLY A 394 23.37 -2.70 -22.92
N HIS A 395 24.17 -1.99 -22.13
CA HIS A 395 24.10 -0.54 -21.97
C HIS A 395 24.66 0.19 -23.20
N THR A 396 24.07 1.33 -23.46
CA THR A 396 24.55 2.22 -24.54
C THR A 396 25.97 2.69 -24.27
N ILE A 397 26.86 2.51 -25.22
CA ILE A 397 28.23 3.03 -25.19
C ILE A 397 28.20 4.56 -25.30
N THR A 398 28.73 5.23 -24.29
CA THR A 398 28.70 6.68 -24.18
C THR A 398 30.05 7.31 -24.58
N GLU A 399 30.04 8.62 -24.88
CA GLU A 399 31.29 9.38 -25.13
C GLU A 399 32.28 9.25 -23.96
N SER A 400 31.81 9.21 -22.70
CA SER A 400 32.69 9.04 -21.54
C SER A 400 33.42 7.69 -21.55
N PHE A 401 32.75 6.63 -22.01
CA PHE A 401 33.37 5.33 -22.19
C PHE A 401 34.46 5.38 -23.29
N LEU A 402 34.15 5.99 -24.44
CA LEU A 402 35.14 6.14 -25.54
C LEU A 402 36.38 6.94 -25.11
N ARG A 403 36.18 7.97 -24.29
CA ARG A 403 37.31 8.71 -23.70
C ARG A 403 38.19 7.81 -22.82
N SER A 404 37.57 6.95 -22.00
CA SER A 404 38.32 6.01 -21.15
C SER A 404 39.09 4.98 -21.98
N VAL A 405 38.54 4.52 -23.10
CA VAL A 405 39.22 3.65 -24.07
C VAL A 405 40.41 4.35 -24.69
N HIS A 406 40.25 5.60 -25.09
CA HIS A 406 41.33 6.39 -25.67
C HIS A 406 42.54 6.58 -24.69
N GLU A 407 42.23 6.80 -23.41
CA GLU A 407 43.27 6.87 -22.37
C GLU A 407 44.01 5.52 -22.20
N GLU A 408 43.28 4.40 -22.25
CA GLU A 408 43.87 3.07 -22.17
C GLU A 408 44.77 2.77 -23.42
N MET A 409 44.30 3.18 -24.63
CA MET A 409 45.10 3.09 -25.85
C MET A 409 46.43 3.84 -25.73
N LYS A 410 46.39 5.07 -25.18
CA LYS A 410 47.65 5.86 -24.96
C LYS A 410 48.57 5.15 -24.01
N LYS A 411 48.11 4.59 -22.91
CA LYS A 411 48.92 3.86 -21.92
C LYS A 411 49.60 2.64 -22.53
N GLN A 412 48.94 1.98 -23.48
CA GLN A 412 49.44 0.75 -24.10
C GLN A 412 50.14 0.99 -25.44
N ALA A 413 50.30 2.25 -25.83
CA ALA A 413 50.89 2.67 -27.12
C ALA A 413 50.20 1.99 -28.33
N VAL A 414 48.89 1.85 -28.28
CA VAL A 414 48.04 1.26 -29.31
C VAL A 414 47.39 2.38 -30.13
N VAL A 415 47.36 2.21 -31.45
CA VAL A 415 46.77 3.20 -32.38
C VAL A 415 45.32 2.87 -32.74
N THR A 416 44.98 1.58 -32.77
CA THR A 416 43.67 1.10 -33.20
C THR A 416 43.01 0.27 -32.10
N SER A 417 41.72 0.52 -31.85
CA SER A 417 40.91 -0.32 -30.97
C SER A 417 39.63 -0.76 -31.66
N HIS A 418 39.16 -1.95 -31.28
CA HIS A 418 37.88 -2.52 -31.70
C HIS A 418 37.00 -2.68 -30.47
N ILE A 419 35.77 -2.20 -30.53
CA ILE A 419 34.80 -2.36 -29.46
C ILE A 419 33.73 -3.34 -29.92
N ILE A 420 33.69 -4.47 -29.27
CA ILE A 420 32.71 -5.52 -29.50
C ILE A 420 31.68 -5.45 -28.34
N THR A 421 30.44 -5.14 -28.66
CA THR A 421 29.41 -4.91 -27.68
C THR A 421 28.07 -5.43 -28.17
N SER A 422 27.22 -5.83 -27.24
CA SER A 422 25.78 -6.12 -27.48
C SER A 422 24.92 -4.88 -27.41
N GLY A 423 25.42 -3.76 -26.85
CA GLY A 423 24.72 -2.50 -26.71
C GLY A 423 24.87 -1.57 -27.93
N ASN A 424 24.04 -0.55 -27.99
CA ASN A 424 24.10 0.49 -29.00
C ASN A 424 25.10 1.59 -28.62
N PHE A 425 25.52 2.39 -29.60
CA PHE A 425 26.28 3.61 -29.37
C PHE A 425 25.32 4.80 -29.16
N SER A 426 25.67 5.71 -28.24
CA SER A 426 24.92 6.97 -28.12
C SER A 426 25.15 7.84 -29.37
N PRO A 427 24.21 8.76 -29.70
CA PRO A 427 24.38 9.66 -30.85
C PRO A 427 25.69 10.51 -30.81
N ASP A 428 26.21 10.71 -29.62
CA ASP A 428 27.41 11.52 -29.36
C ASP A 428 28.68 10.67 -29.19
N ALA A 429 28.61 9.32 -29.39
CA ALA A 429 29.70 8.37 -29.19
C ALA A 429 30.47 8.00 -30.47
#